data_a7b2b20c5420530798dc51eb7bc74b29
#
_entry.id   a7b2b20c5420530798dc51eb7bc74b29
#
_cell.length_a   1.000
_cell.length_b   1.000
_cell.length_c   1.000
_cell.angle_alpha   90.00
_cell.angle_beta   90.00
_cell.angle_gamma   90.00
#
_symmetry.space_group_name_H-M   'P 1'
#
loop_
_entity.id
_entity.type
_entity.pdbx_description
1 polymer ?
#
loop_
_entity_poly.entity_id
_entity_poly.type
_entity_poly.pdbx_seq_one_letter_code
_entity_poly.pdbx_strand_id
1 'polypeptide(L)'
;MYRRPLLISTLALAFATSLSTPAFAKDPKELVIGTSAGPYADQVKLGIKPILEKQGYKVKVVEFNDYIQPNFALAEGALDANAFQHIIYLTKFSTDNKLALSELIKVPTAPIAIYSKKHKSLNEVKEGTTVALPNDPTNQARALVLLDQLGWIKLRANIDPIRASEKDVTDNLKKIKLIPLEAAQLPRSLEDTDFSFVNGNFALASGLKLNEALAREKISANYQNLVAIRTADKSKPWVKDLEAAYRSKEFLEVTNKHFAGFSKPDYQQALEVTVK
;
A
#
# COMPACT_ATOMS: atom_id res chain seq x y z
N MET A 1 88.61 22.39 -7.05
CA MET A 1 87.83 22.71 -5.83
C MET A 1 86.43 23.05 -6.22
N TYR A 2 85.47 22.07 -6.19
CA TYR A 2 84.12 22.26 -6.49
C TYR A 2 83.29 22.11 -5.21
N ARG A 3 82.60 23.18 -4.77
CA ARG A 3 81.68 23.17 -3.62
C ARG A 3 80.29 22.84 -4.15
N ARG A 4 79.67 21.74 -3.66
CA ARG A 4 78.28 21.39 -3.88
C ARG A 4 77.40 22.08 -2.83
N PRO A 5 76.22 22.73 -3.20
CA PRO A 5 75.26 23.17 -2.22
C PRO A 5 74.34 22.04 -1.83
N LEU A 6 74.08 21.93 -0.54
CA LEU A 6 73.10 21.04 0.08
C LEU A 6 71.66 21.66 -0.13
N LEU A 7 70.81 20.92 -0.81
CA LEU A 7 69.40 21.25 -0.90
C LEU A 7 68.66 20.61 0.30
N ILE A 8 68.12 21.44 1.19
CA ILE A 8 67.28 21.03 2.29
C ILE A 8 65.86 21.03 1.77
N SER A 9 65.21 19.82 1.57
CA SER A 9 63.83 19.65 1.21
C SER A 9 62.99 19.70 2.49
N THR A 10 62.25 20.75 2.68
CA THR A 10 61.21 20.91 3.73
C THR A 10 59.95 20.17 3.28
N LEU A 11 59.67 19.05 3.94
CA LEU A 11 58.42 18.28 3.75
C LEU A 11 57.28 18.96 4.53
N ALA A 12 56.40 19.66 3.83
CA ALA A 12 55.19 20.25 4.43
C ALA A 12 54.12 19.17 4.61
N LEU A 13 53.90 18.76 5.86
CA LEU A 13 52.83 17.82 6.25
C LEU A 13 51.48 18.60 6.29
N ALA A 14 50.71 18.46 5.22
CA ALA A 14 49.34 19.01 5.17
C ALA A 14 48.41 18.16 6.06
N PHE A 15 48.05 18.68 7.21
CA PHE A 15 46.96 18.13 8.06
C PHE A 15 45.61 18.42 7.39
N ALA A 16 45.06 17.41 6.72
CA ALA A 16 43.67 17.49 6.24
C ALA A 16 42.72 17.27 7.43
N THR A 17 42.24 18.35 8.03
CA THR A 17 41.13 18.33 8.99
C THR A 17 39.88 18.02 8.22
N SER A 18 39.43 16.75 8.27
CA SER A 18 38.11 16.34 7.82
C SER A 18 37.08 17.04 8.72
N LEU A 19 36.48 18.09 8.19
CA LEU A 19 35.24 18.68 8.73
C LEU A 19 34.12 17.64 8.57
N SER A 20 33.94 16.78 9.59
CA SER A 20 32.71 15.99 9.72
C SER A 20 31.59 16.96 10.02
N THR A 21 30.76 17.24 9.01
CA THR A 21 29.45 17.89 9.20
C THR A 21 28.66 17.04 10.19
N PRO A 22 28.16 17.62 11.31
CA PRO A 22 27.30 16.87 12.20
C PRO A 22 26.06 16.44 11.42
N ALA A 23 25.86 15.15 11.22
CA ALA A 23 24.60 14.61 10.78
C ALA A 23 23.60 14.99 11.88
N PHE A 24 22.69 15.91 11.60
CA PHE A 24 21.58 16.20 12.51
C PHE A 24 20.79 14.91 12.70
N ALA A 25 20.90 14.32 13.88
CA ALA A 25 20.10 13.16 14.22
C ALA A 25 18.62 13.56 14.12
N LYS A 26 17.85 12.76 13.39
CA LYS A 26 16.40 12.96 13.28
C LYS A 26 15.77 13.04 14.69
N ASP A 27 14.87 14.01 14.89
CA ASP A 27 14.11 14.11 16.13
C ASP A 27 13.35 12.77 16.37
N PRO A 28 13.57 12.08 17.50
CA PRO A 28 12.93 10.80 17.78
C PRO A 28 11.40 10.88 17.86
N LYS A 29 10.85 12.09 17.97
CA LYS A 29 9.41 12.38 17.96
C LYS A 29 8.89 12.83 16.58
N GLU A 30 9.72 12.87 15.55
CA GLU A 30 9.28 13.14 14.18
C GLU A 30 9.02 11.81 13.45
N LEU A 31 7.78 11.60 12.97
CA LEU A 31 7.37 10.43 12.20
C LEU A 31 6.89 10.84 10.81
N VAL A 32 7.43 10.18 9.79
CA VAL A 32 7.00 10.33 8.39
C VAL A 32 6.29 9.06 7.96
N ILE A 33 5.00 9.16 7.68
CA ILE A 33 4.16 8.03 7.29
C ILE A 33 3.77 8.18 5.81
N GLY A 34 4.17 7.20 5.00
CA GLY A 34 3.79 7.11 3.59
C GLY A 34 2.46 6.40 3.42
N THR A 35 1.63 6.87 2.51
CA THR A 35 0.34 6.24 2.16
C THR A 35 0.10 6.31 0.67
N SER A 36 -0.79 5.47 0.12
CA SER A 36 -1.40 5.84 -1.15
C SER A 36 -2.38 7.01 -0.93
N ALA A 37 -2.59 7.82 -1.97
CA ALA A 37 -3.56 8.90 -1.95
C ALA A 37 -4.98 8.37 -1.62
N GLY A 38 -5.80 9.22 -1.00
CA GLY A 38 -7.18 8.93 -0.61
C GLY A 38 -7.31 8.32 0.78
N PRO A 39 -8.15 7.29 0.98
CA PRO A 39 -8.63 6.90 2.30
C PRO A 39 -7.55 6.44 3.27
N TYR A 40 -6.41 5.92 2.82
CA TYR A 40 -5.32 5.55 3.74
C TYR A 40 -4.57 6.78 4.26
N ALA A 41 -4.43 7.82 3.43
CA ALA A 41 -3.95 9.12 3.90
C ALA A 41 -4.92 9.73 4.91
N ASP A 42 -6.22 9.63 4.64
CA ASP A 42 -7.26 10.16 5.53
C ASP A 42 -7.31 9.41 6.87
N GLN A 43 -7.12 8.07 6.89
CA GLN A 43 -6.99 7.32 8.14
C GLN A 43 -5.86 7.87 9.02
N VAL A 44 -4.70 8.15 8.41
CA VAL A 44 -3.57 8.73 9.14
C VAL A 44 -3.87 10.16 9.56
N LYS A 45 -4.35 11.01 8.66
CA LYS A 45 -4.59 12.44 8.93
C LYS A 45 -5.69 12.69 9.96
N LEU A 46 -6.80 11.95 9.87
CA LEU A 46 -7.98 12.16 10.72
C LEU A 46 -7.91 11.38 12.03
N GLY A 47 -7.23 10.23 12.03
CA GLY A 47 -7.18 9.33 13.17
C GLY A 47 -5.80 9.29 13.85
N ILE A 48 -4.81 8.75 13.17
CA ILE A 48 -3.52 8.40 13.78
C ILE A 48 -2.70 9.64 14.16
N LYS A 49 -2.59 10.60 13.25
CA LYS A 49 -1.84 11.85 13.48
C LYS A 49 -2.30 12.60 14.72
N PRO A 50 -3.61 12.91 14.94
CA PRO A 50 -4.05 13.61 16.14
C PRO A 50 -3.74 12.84 17.44
N ILE A 51 -3.82 11.51 17.43
CA ILE A 51 -3.52 10.67 18.59
C ILE A 51 -2.03 10.75 18.94
N LEU A 52 -1.15 10.62 17.95
CA LEU A 52 0.29 10.69 18.16
C LEU A 52 0.76 12.11 18.52
N GLU A 53 0.15 13.15 17.94
CA GLU A 53 0.48 14.55 18.26
C GLU A 53 0.16 14.90 19.72
N LYS A 54 -0.91 14.34 20.31
CA LYS A 54 -1.17 14.44 21.76
C LYS A 54 -0.07 13.82 22.63
N GLN A 55 0.70 12.87 22.08
CA GLN A 55 1.84 12.24 22.74
C GLN A 55 3.18 12.95 22.44
N GLY A 56 3.13 14.12 21.79
CA GLY A 56 4.29 14.97 21.48
C GLY A 56 5.02 14.59 20.19
N TYR A 57 4.43 13.74 19.33
CA TYR A 57 4.99 13.47 18.02
C TYR A 57 4.70 14.60 17.03
N LYS A 58 5.58 14.75 16.02
CA LYS A 58 5.32 15.53 14.81
C LYS A 58 5.09 14.54 13.67
N VAL A 59 3.84 14.43 13.20
CA VAL A 59 3.49 13.46 12.16
C VAL A 59 3.36 14.15 10.82
N LYS A 60 4.21 13.74 9.86
CA LYS A 60 4.13 14.12 8.45
C LYS A 60 3.55 12.96 7.65
N VAL A 61 2.57 13.26 6.80
CA VAL A 61 1.98 12.30 5.86
C VAL A 61 2.49 12.60 4.46
N VAL A 62 3.00 11.57 3.77
CA VAL A 62 3.45 11.65 2.38
C VAL A 62 2.56 10.74 1.55
N GLU A 63 1.91 11.31 0.53
CA GLU A 63 1.03 10.57 -0.35
C GLU A 63 1.72 10.20 -1.64
N PHE A 64 1.51 8.96 -2.08
CA PHE A 64 2.04 8.40 -3.31
C PHE A 64 0.90 8.03 -4.26
N ASN A 65 1.14 8.17 -5.54
CA ASN A 65 0.18 7.84 -6.59
C ASN A 65 0.43 6.46 -7.23
N ASP A 66 1.27 5.63 -6.60
CA ASP A 66 1.59 4.27 -7.02
C ASP A 66 1.82 3.36 -5.80
N TYR A 67 2.05 2.07 -6.05
CA TYR A 67 2.32 1.08 -4.99
C TYR A 67 3.81 0.69 -4.87
N ILE A 68 4.68 1.24 -5.71
CA ILE A 68 6.11 0.88 -5.80
C ILE A 68 6.94 1.77 -4.88
N GLN A 69 6.81 3.09 -5.06
CA GLN A 69 7.62 4.10 -4.38
C GLN A 69 7.53 4.06 -2.84
N PRO A 70 6.34 3.82 -2.20
CA PRO A 70 6.26 3.83 -0.74
C PRO A 70 7.16 2.79 -0.06
N ASN A 71 7.38 1.62 -0.68
CA ASN A 71 8.23 0.58 -0.10
C ASN A 71 9.71 0.88 -0.25
N PHE A 72 10.14 1.45 -1.37
CA PHE A 72 11.53 1.92 -1.52
C PHE A 72 11.82 3.08 -0.56
N ALA A 73 10.94 4.09 -0.49
CA ALA A 73 11.09 5.22 0.43
C ALA A 73 11.13 4.76 1.90
N LEU A 74 10.37 3.72 2.28
CA LEU A 74 10.44 3.13 3.61
C LEU A 74 11.79 2.42 3.84
N ALA A 75 12.24 1.60 2.89
CA ALA A 75 13.50 0.85 3.00
C ALA A 75 14.71 1.79 3.09
N GLU A 76 14.71 2.88 2.33
CA GLU A 76 15.76 3.91 2.30
C GLU A 76 15.76 4.85 3.51
N GLY A 77 14.71 4.80 4.35
CA GLY A 77 14.60 5.62 5.55
C GLY A 77 13.98 7.01 5.33
N ALA A 78 13.49 7.32 4.14
CA ALA A 78 12.72 8.53 3.87
C ALA A 78 11.35 8.52 4.56
N LEU A 79 10.83 7.34 4.86
CA LEU A 79 9.63 7.10 5.67
C LEU A 79 10.00 6.29 6.91
N ASP A 80 9.21 6.42 7.98
CA ASP A 80 9.27 5.56 9.16
C ASP A 80 8.33 4.36 9.03
N ALA A 81 7.15 4.60 8.48
CA ALA A 81 6.14 3.58 8.20
C ALA A 81 5.43 3.89 6.88
N ASN A 82 4.77 2.88 6.30
CA ASN A 82 3.79 3.12 5.26
C ASN A 82 2.49 2.32 5.50
N ALA A 83 1.37 2.82 4.98
CA ALA A 83 0.05 2.20 5.13
C ALA A 83 -0.72 2.27 3.80
N PHE A 84 -0.68 1.19 3.00
CA PHE A 84 -1.36 1.15 1.70
C PHE A 84 -1.55 -0.27 1.14
N GLN A 85 -0.85 -1.27 1.66
CA GLN A 85 -0.65 -2.59 1.05
C GLN A 85 -1.11 -3.72 1.99
N HIS A 86 -1.46 -4.85 1.42
CA HIS A 86 -1.73 -6.09 2.15
C HIS A 86 -0.49 -7.00 2.24
N ILE A 87 -0.52 -8.00 3.13
CA ILE A 87 0.64 -8.84 3.41
C ILE A 87 1.18 -9.59 2.19
N ILE A 88 0.30 -10.02 1.27
CA ILE A 88 0.73 -10.74 0.06
C ILE A 88 1.58 -9.82 -0.82
N TYR A 89 1.15 -8.55 -1.01
CA TYR A 89 1.91 -7.54 -1.75
C TYR A 89 3.25 -7.24 -1.05
N LEU A 90 3.22 -6.93 0.26
CA LEU A 90 4.41 -6.63 1.04
C LEU A 90 5.45 -7.75 0.94
N THR A 91 5.02 -9.01 1.13
CA THR A 91 5.92 -10.17 1.09
C THR A 91 6.52 -10.35 -0.30
N LYS A 92 5.70 -10.32 -1.34
CA LYS A 92 6.20 -10.47 -2.72
C LYS A 92 7.16 -9.34 -3.09
N PHE A 93 6.76 -8.09 -2.87
CA PHE A 93 7.57 -6.92 -3.20
C PHE A 93 8.92 -6.93 -2.44
N SER A 94 8.87 -7.23 -1.14
CA SER A 94 10.08 -7.29 -0.30
C SER A 94 11.01 -8.42 -0.73
N THR A 95 10.47 -9.58 -1.09
CA THR A 95 11.27 -10.71 -1.58
C THR A 95 11.93 -10.38 -2.93
N ASP A 96 11.16 -9.88 -3.88
CA ASP A 96 11.64 -9.57 -5.23
C ASP A 96 12.73 -8.48 -5.22
N ASN A 97 12.61 -7.50 -4.33
CA ASN A 97 13.53 -6.37 -4.22
C ASN A 97 14.54 -6.49 -3.06
N LYS A 98 14.56 -7.63 -2.33
CA LYS A 98 15.46 -7.91 -1.20
C LYS A 98 15.37 -6.85 -0.09
N LEU A 99 14.15 -6.38 0.23
CA LEU A 99 13.91 -5.38 1.25
C LEU A 99 13.57 -6.04 2.60
N ALA A 100 14.11 -5.48 3.68
CA ALA A 100 13.82 -5.93 5.04
C ALA A 100 12.66 -5.13 5.65
N LEU A 101 11.45 -5.36 5.15
CA LEU A 101 10.21 -4.74 5.63
C LEU A 101 9.35 -5.76 6.40
N SER A 102 8.57 -5.29 7.34
CA SER A 102 7.70 -6.13 8.17
C SER A 102 6.34 -5.48 8.39
N GLU A 103 5.30 -6.31 8.49
CA GLU A 103 4.00 -5.90 8.99
C GLU A 103 4.10 -5.43 10.45
N LEU A 104 3.42 -4.33 10.78
CA LEU A 104 3.20 -3.88 12.14
C LEU A 104 1.77 -4.21 12.59
N ILE A 105 0.78 -3.73 11.87
CA ILE A 105 -0.64 -3.89 12.23
C ILE A 105 -1.52 -3.76 10.99
N LYS A 106 -2.61 -4.52 10.95
CA LYS A 106 -3.64 -4.38 9.90
C LYS A 106 -4.47 -3.12 10.11
N VAL A 107 -5.03 -2.58 9.00
CA VAL A 107 -5.83 -1.36 9.03
C VAL A 107 -7.18 -1.57 8.35
N PRO A 108 -8.19 -0.73 8.63
CA PRO A 108 -9.45 -0.74 7.89
C PRO A 108 -9.23 -0.66 6.39
N THR A 109 -9.83 -1.57 5.62
CA THR A 109 -9.48 -1.79 4.22
C THR A 109 -10.69 -1.69 3.31
N ALA A 110 -10.56 -0.89 2.26
CA ALA A 110 -11.53 -0.82 1.18
C ALA A 110 -11.35 -2.00 0.21
N PRO A 111 -12.46 -2.65 -0.26
CA PRO A 111 -12.38 -3.77 -1.19
C PRO A 111 -11.91 -3.35 -2.59
N ILE A 112 -11.35 -4.30 -3.36
CA ILE A 112 -11.36 -4.16 -4.81
C ILE A 112 -12.79 -4.37 -5.32
N ALA A 113 -13.17 -3.61 -6.34
CA ALA A 113 -14.53 -3.65 -6.85
C ALA A 113 -14.58 -3.48 -8.37
N ILE A 114 -15.67 -3.95 -8.98
CA ILE A 114 -15.92 -3.83 -10.40
C ILE A 114 -16.82 -2.63 -10.63
N TYR A 115 -16.40 -1.74 -11.50
CA TYR A 115 -17.15 -0.58 -11.94
C TYR A 115 -17.34 -0.60 -13.45
N SER A 116 -18.34 0.12 -13.92
CA SER A 116 -18.58 0.41 -15.32
C SER A 116 -19.27 1.77 -15.49
N LYS A 117 -18.89 2.49 -16.53
CA LYS A 117 -19.63 3.67 -17.02
C LYS A 117 -20.58 3.31 -18.16
N LYS A 118 -20.33 2.20 -18.86
CA LYS A 118 -21.06 1.77 -20.04
C LYS A 118 -22.19 0.80 -19.72
N HIS A 119 -22.06 0.02 -18.63
CA HIS A 119 -22.98 -1.04 -18.27
C HIS A 119 -23.53 -0.84 -16.86
N LYS A 120 -24.77 -1.24 -16.63
CA LYS A 120 -25.44 -1.15 -15.33
C LYS A 120 -25.53 -2.52 -14.62
N SER A 121 -25.19 -3.59 -15.32
CA SER A 121 -25.25 -4.95 -14.79
C SER A 121 -24.09 -5.79 -15.31
N LEU A 122 -23.59 -6.69 -14.46
CA LEU A 122 -22.60 -7.70 -14.85
C LEU A 122 -23.16 -8.72 -15.87
N ASN A 123 -24.48 -8.83 -15.99
CA ASN A 123 -25.14 -9.70 -16.98
C ASN A 123 -25.03 -9.17 -18.43
N GLU A 124 -24.59 -7.93 -18.60
CA GLU A 124 -24.39 -7.33 -19.93
C GLU A 124 -23.06 -7.77 -20.59
N VAL A 125 -22.26 -8.60 -19.88
CA VAL A 125 -21.03 -9.17 -20.44
C VAL A 125 -21.33 -10.05 -21.65
N LYS A 126 -20.55 -9.85 -22.72
CA LYS A 126 -20.66 -10.59 -23.99
C LYS A 126 -19.28 -10.82 -24.59
N GLU A 127 -19.23 -11.58 -25.68
CA GLU A 127 -17.96 -11.77 -26.42
C GLU A 127 -17.35 -10.42 -26.83
N GLY A 128 -16.05 -10.28 -26.61
CA GLY A 128 -15.29 -9.06 -26.90
C GLY A 128 -15.34 -7.97 -25.83
N THR A 129 -16.15 -8.15 -24.75
CA THR A 129 -16.18 -7.23 -23.60
C THR A 129 -14.77 -6.98 -23.05
N THR A 130 -14.42 -5.73 -22.88
CA THR A 130 -13.12 -5.30 -22.35
C THR A 130 -13.16 -5.15 -20.84
N VAL A 131 -12.19 -5.73 -20.14
CA VAL A 131 -12.11 -5.72 -18.68
C VAL A 131 -10.71 -5.28 -18.24
N ALA A 132 -10.59 -4.06 -17.72
CA ALA A 132 -9.36 -3.58 -17.12
C ALA A 132 -9.17 -4.17 -15.70
N LEU A 133 -7.93 -4.52 -15.35
CA LEU A 133 -7.58 -5.08 -14.06
C LEU A 133 -6.14 -4.71 -13.68
N PRO A 134 -5.76 -4.81 -12.38
CA PRO A 134 -4.39 -4.52 -11.96
C PRO A 134 -3.36 -5.38 -12.67
N ASN A 135 -2.21 -4.78 -13.01
CA ASN A 135 -1.08 -5.49 -13.63
C ASN A 135 -0.09 -6.06 -12.61
N ASP A 136 -0.13 -5.61 -11.34
CA ASP A 136 0.69 -6.22 -10.32
C ASP A 136 0.16 -7.63 -9.98
N PRO A 137 1.07 -8.62 -9.81
CA PRO A 137 0.66 -10.03 -9.72
C PRO A 137 -0.32 -10.31 -8.59
N THR A 138 -0.22 -9.60 -7.47
CA THR A 138 -1.01 -9.89 -6.27
C THR A 138 -2.42 -9.33 -6.33
N ASN A 139 -2.62 -8.16 -6.93
CA ASN A 139 -3.96 -7.62 -7.17
C ASN A 139 -4.59 -8.18 -8.45
N GLN A 140 -3.78 -8.55 -9.46
CA GLN A 140 -4.26 -9.30 -10.62
C GLN A 140 -4.89 -10.62 -10.20
N ALA A 141 -4.23 -11.37 -9.30
CA ALA A 141 -4.78 -12.61 -8.75
C ALA A 141 -6.17 -12.41 -8.13
N ARG A 142 -6.38 -11.32 -7.36
CA ARG A 142 -7.69 -10.98 -6.79
C ARG A 142 -8.76 -10.78 -7.87
N ALA A 143 -8.42 -10.04 -8.92
CA ALA A 143 -9.34 -9.79 -10.02
C ALA A 143 -9.69 -11.08 -10.77
N LEU A 144 -8.70 -11.92 -11.05
CA LEU A 144 -8.91 -13.20 -11.74
C LEU A 144 -9.77 -14.17 -10.91
N VAL A 145 -9.55 -14.24 -9.60
CA VAL A 145 -10.40 -15.05 -8.71
C VAL A 145 -11.85 -14.56 -8.73
N LEU A 146 -12.07 -13.24 -8.71
CA LEU A 146 -13.43 -12.70 -8.79
C LEU A 146 -14.07 -12.94 -10.17
N LEU A 147 -13.31 -12.87 -11.26
CA LEU A 147 -13.78 -13.23 -12.60
C LEU A 147 -14.17 -14.71 -12.71
N ASP A 148 -13.42 -15.62 -12.07
CA ASP A 148 -13.76 -17.05 -11.98
C ASP A 148 -15.07 -17.26 -11.19
N GLN A 149 -15.21 -16.59 -10.05
CA GLN A 149 -16.43 -16.63 -9.23
C GLN A 149 -17.68 -16.10 -9.97
N LEU A 150 -17.50 -15.11 -10.86
CA LEU A 150 -18.55 -14.58 -11.71
C LEU A 150 -18.87 -15.48 -12.91
N GLY A 151 -18.08 -16.54 -13.14
CA GLY A 151 -18.23 -17.41 -14.31
C GLY A 151 -17.89 -16.72 -15.63
N TRP A 152 -17.02 -15.70 -15.62
CA TRP A 152 -16.55 -15.06 -16.84
C TRP A 152 -15.34 -15.77 -17.43
N ILE A 153 -14.51 -16.32 -16.56
CA ILE A 153 -13.37 -17.20 -16.90
C ILE A 153 -13.44 -18.46 -16.04
N LYS A 154 -12.54 -19.41 -16.32
CA LYS A 154 -12.27 -20.58 -15.50
C LYS A 154 -10.79 -20.63 -15.15
N LEU A 155 -10.47 -20.64 -13.88
CA LEU A 155 -9.11 -20.89 -13.40
C LEU A 155 -8.83 -22.38 -13.28
N ARG A 156 -7.56 -22.76 -13.42
CA ARG A 156 -7.09 -24.14 -13.23
C ARG A 156 -7.45 -24.62 -11.80
N ALA A 157 -7.93 -25.85 -11.71
CA ALA A 157 -8.24 -26.47 -10.44
C ALA A 157 -6.99 -26.55 -9.53
N ASN A 158 -7.20 -26.44 -8.22
CA ASN A 158 -6.16 -26.57 -7.19
C ASN A 158 -5.03 -25.52 -7.26
N ILE A 159 -5.25 -24.39 -7.93
CA ILE A 159 -4.31 -23.27 -7.85
C ILE A 159 -4.44 -22.60 -6.48
N ASP A 160 -3.31 -22.11 -5.96
CA ASP A 160 -3.33 -21.15 -4.83
C ASP A 160 -3.94 -19.82 -5.30
N PRO A 161 -5.12 -19.41 -4.82
CA PRO A 161 -5.81 -18.22 -5.30
C PRO A 161 -4.98 -16.93 -5.23
N ILE A 162 -4.05 -16.83 -4.26
CA ILE A 162 -3.20 -15.64 -4.12
C ILE A 162 -2.06 -15.57 -5.15
N ARG A 163 -1.91 -16.60 -5.98
CA ARG A 163 -0.89 -16.73 -7.03
C ARG A 163 -1.48 -16.83 -8.41
N ALA A 164 -2.80 -16.74 -8.54
CA ALA A 164 -3.48 -16.83 -9.83
C ALA A 164 -2.93 -15.79 -10.82
N SER A 165 -2.71 -16.21 -12.05
CA SER A 165 -2.23 -15.38 -13.15
C SER A 165 -3.02 -15.68 -14.42
N GLU A 166 -2.86 -14.89 -15.46
CA GLU A 166 -3.51 -15.13 -16.75
C GLU A 166 -3.16 -16.51 -17.34
N LYS A 167 -1.97 -17.05 -17.02
CA LYS A 167 -1.54 -18.40 -17.44
C LYS A 167 -2.37 -19.52 -16.81
N ASP A 168 -3.08 -19.21 -15.75
CA ASP A 168 -3.91 -20.17 -15.02
C ASP A 168 -5.38 -20.15 -15.49
N VAL A 169 -5.71 -19.27 -16.43
CA VAL A 169 -7.01 -19.25 -17.10
C VAL A 169 -7.07 -20.41 -18.09
N THR A 170 -7.89 -21.41 -17.77
CA THR A 170 -8.08 -22.60 -18.62
C THR A 170 -9.18 -22.42 -19.65
N ASP A 171 -10.14 -21.55 -19.36
CA ASP A 171 -11.24 -21.23 -20.26
C ASP A 171 -11.69 -19.77 -20.05
N ASN A 172 -11.91 -19.08 -21.15
CA ASN A 172 -12.50 -17.75 -21.17
C ASN A 172 -13.97 -17.82 -21.57
N LEU A 173 -14.81 -18.21 -20.61
CA LEU A 173 -16.23 -18.58 -20.82
C LEU A 173 -17.05 -17.47 -21.49
N LYS A 174 -16.69 -16.21 -21.28
CA LYS A 174 -17.38 -15.05 -21.86
C LYS A 174 -16.58 -14.41 -23.01
N LYS A 175 -15.42 -14.99 -23.38
CA LYS A 175 -14.50 -14.46 -24.40
C LYS A 175 -14.18 -12.98 -24.21
N ILE A 176 -13.97 -12.58 -22.94
CA ILE A 176 -13.61 -11.22 -22.57
C ILE A 176 -12.16 -10.89 -22.94
N LYS A 177 -11.85 -9.61 -23.09
CA LYS A 177 -10.49 -9.10 -23.31
C LYS A 177 -9.97 -8.50 -22.02
N LEU A 178 -8.97 -9.13 -21.40
CA LEU A 178 -8.30 -8.61 -20.21
C LEU A 178 -7.31 -7.49 -20.61
N ILE A 179 -7.31 -6.40 -19.87
CA ILE A 179 -6.44 -5.24 -20.10
C ILE A 179 -5.74 -4.93 -18.76
N PRO A 180 -4.55 -5.53 -18.51
CA PRO A 180 -3.77 -5.24 -17.31
C PRO A 180 -3.22 -3.80 -17.34
N LEU A 181 -3.49 -3.04 -16.28
CA LEU A 181 -3.06 -1.65 -16.11
C LEU A 181 -2.49 -1.41 -14.72
N GLU A 182 -1.66 -0.38 -14.58
CA GLU A 182 -1.28 0.17 -13.28
C GLU A 182 -2.53 0.51 -12.46
N ALA A 183 -2.55 0.14 -11.17
CA ALA A 183 -3.73 0.27 -10.31
C ALA A 183 -4.28 1.70 -10.25
N ALA A 184 -3.40 2.70 -10.29
CA ALA A 184 -3.79 4.11 -10.29
C ALA A 184 -4.50 4.57 -11.59
N GLN A 185 -4.37 3.82 -12.69
CA GLN A 185 -4.99 4.14 -13.97
C GLN A 185 -6.37 3.50 -14.15
N LEU A 186 -6.70 2.50 -13.33
CA LEU A 186 -7.93 1.74 -13.45
C LEU A 186 -9.21 2.59 -13.34
N PRO A 187 -9.31 3.61 -12.46
CA PRO A 187 -10.48 4.48 -12.47
C PRO A 187 -10.67 5.21 -13.79
N ARG A 188 -9.58 5.67 -14.41
CA ARG A 188 -9.63 6.39 -15.69
C ARG A 188 -9.95 5.45 -16.86
N SER A 189 -9.54 4.19 -16.79
CA SER A 189 -9.84 3.20 -17.85
C SER A 189 -11.34 2.97 -18.06
N LEU A 190 -12.20 3.38 -17.12
CA LEU A 190 -13.65 3.32 -17.25
C LEU A 190 -14.21 4.16 -18.42
N GLU A 191 -13.45 5.09 -18.97
CA GLU A 191 -13.84 5.83 -20.17
C GLU A 191 -13.75 4.94 -21.42
N ASP A 192 -12.76 4.04 -21.48
CA ASP A 192 -12.41 3.28 -22.66
C ASP A 192 -12.85 1.82 -22.58
N THR A 193 -12.84 1.22 -21.38
CA THR A 193 -13.19 -0.20 -21.15
C THR A 193 -14.65 -0.39 -20.76
N ASP A 194 -15.15 -1.62 -20.90
CA ASP A 194 -16.52 -1.95 -20.50
C ASP A 194 -16.64 -2.11 -18.99
N PHE A 195 -15.67 -2.76 -18.37
CA PHE A 195 -15.56 -2.93 -16.91
C PHE A 195 -14.14 -2.67 -16.47
N SER A 196 -13.98 -2.20 -15.22
CA SER A 196 -12.67 -2.07 -14.58
C SER A 196 -12.71 -2.57 -13.15
N PHE A 197 -11.70 -3.38 -12.77
CA PHE A 197 -11.43 -3.79 -11.39
C PHE A 197 -10.60 -2.70 -10.71
N VAL A 198 -11.21 -1.91 -9.85
CA VAL A 198 -10.53 -0.78 -9.21
C VAL A 198 -10.26 -1.09 -7.74
N ASN A 199 -9.00 -0.95 -7.32
CA ASN A 199 -8.63 -1.02 -5.91
C ASN A 199 -9.34 0.09 -5.13
N GLY A 200 -9.90 -0.23 -3.95
CA GLY A 200 -10.79 0.64 -3.22
C GLY A 200 -10.23 2.03 -2.88
N ASN A 201 -8.91 2.12 -2.60
CA ASN A 201 -8.27 3.42 -2.37
C ASN A 201 -8.28 4.31 -3.62
N PHE A 202 -7.96 3.77 -4.80
CA PHE A 202 -7.99 4.53 -6.05
C PHE A 202 -9.42 4.81 -6.51
N ALA A 203 -10.36 3.89 -6.24
CA ALA A 203 -11.77 4.16 -6.49
C ALA A 203 -12.24 5.40 -5.72
N LEU A 204 -12.03 5.43 -4.41
CA LEU A 204 -12.44 6.55 -3.56
C LEU A 204 -11.67 7.85 -3.87
N ALA A 205 -10.36 7.75 -4.11
CA ALA A 205 -9.53 8.89 -4.49
C ALA A 205 -9.95 9.53 -5.83
N SER A 206 -10.57 8.74 -6.73
CA SER A 206 -11.09 9.24 -8.02
C SER A 206 -12.56 9.68 -7.96
N GLY A 207 -13.19 9.63 -6.78
CA GLY A 207 -14.60 10.02 -6.58
C GLY A 207 -15.63 8.91 -6.84
N LEU A 208 -15.19 7.68 -7.18
CA LEU A 208 -16.08 6.53 -7.22
C LEU A 208 -16.53 6.15 -5.81
N LYS A 209 -17.76 5.63 -5.68
CA LYS A 209 -18.27 5.20 -4.39
C LYS A 209 -18.37 3.68 -4.32
N LEU A 210 -18.08 3.11 -3.14
CA LEU A 210 -18.14 1.66 -2.96
C LEU A 210 -19.55 1.07 -3.20
N ASN A 211 -20.60 1.82 -2.93
CA ASN A 211 -21.99 1.39 -3.15
C ASN A 211 -22.45 1.50 -4.61
N GLU A 212 -21.69 2.16 -5.48
CA GLU A 212 -21.93 2.24 -6.92
C GLU A 212 -21.25 1.09 -7.70
N ALA A 213 -20.43 0.28 -7.03
CA ALA A 213 -19.77 -0.86 -7.64
C ALA A 213 -20.79 -1.96 -8.01
N LEU A 214 -20.61 -2.55 -9.19
CA LEU A 214 -21.43 -3.66 -9.69
C LEU A 214 -21.15 -4.97 -8.93
N ALA A 215 -19.92 -5.16 -8.47
CA ALA A 215 -19.55 -6.21 -7.54
C ALA A 215 -18.37 -5.74 -6.68
N ARG A 216 -18.26 -6.33 -5.48
CA ARG A 216 -17.14 -6.12 -4.56
C ARG A 216 -16.63 -7.46 -4.06
N GLU A 217 -15.32 -7.58 -3.91
CA GLU A 217 -14.76 -8.75 -3.25
C GLU A 217 -15.19 -8.81 -1.78
N LYS A 218 -15.24 -10.02 -1.23
CA LYS A 218 -15.25 -10.25 0.21
C LYS A 218 -13.78 -10.32 0.66
N ILE A 219 -13.31 -9.27 1.33
CA ILE A 219 -11.91 -9.18 1.76
C ILE A 219 -11.59 -10.33 2.72
N SER A 220 -10.59 -11.15 2.36
CA SER A 220 -10.01 -12.13 3.28
C SER A 220 -8.97 -11.47 4.18
N ALA A 221 -8.62 -12.13 5.29
CA ALA A 221 -7.62 -11.62 6.24
C ALA A 221 -6.26 -11.31 5.59
N ASN A 222 -5.89 -12.03 4.52
CA ASN A 222 -4.63 -11.82 3.80
C ASN A 222 -4.64 -10.59 2.89
N TYR A 223 -5.82 -10.10 2.54
CA TYR A 223 -6.01 -8.90 1.71
C TYR A 223 -6.37 -7.66 2.52
N GLN A 224 -6.47 -7.78 3.86
CA GLN A 224 -6.50 -6.58 4.68
C GLN A 224 -5.17 -5.83 4.58
N ASN A 225 -5.26 -4.52 4.35
CA ASN A 225 -4.09 -3.65 4.31
C ASN A 225 -3.48 -3.49 5.70
N LEU A 226 -2.24 -3.07 5.73
CA LEU A 226 -1.44 -3.02 6.93
C LEU A 226 -0.53 -1.78 6.95
N VAL A 227 -0.01 -1.49 8.11
CA VAL A 227 1.14 -0.63 8.31
C VAL A 227 2.39 -1.49 8.19
N ALA A 228 3.32 -1.09 7.31
CA ALA A 228 4.65 -1.68 7.22
C ALA A 228 5.71 -0.75 7.83
N ILE A 229 6.73 -1.36 8.41
CA ILE A 229 7.92 -0.71 8.98
C ILE A 229 9.18 -1.45 8.51
N ARG A 230 10.35 -0.81 8.64
CA ARG A 230 11.62 -1.54 8.50
C ARG A 230 11.72 -2.59 9.60
N THR A 231 12.17 -3.79 9.27
CA THR A 231 12.34 -4.89 10.24
C THR A 231 13.25 -4.50 11.40
N ALA A 232 14.29 -3.70 11.13
CA ALA A 232 15.23 -3.20 12.12
C ALA A 232 14.59 -2.21 13.14
N ASP A 233 13.43 -1.65 12.84
CA ASP A 233 12.79 -0.64 13.66
C ASP A 233 11.79 -1.22 14.69
N LYS A 234 11.53 -2.53 14.64
CA LYS A 234 10.51 -3.19 15.48
C LYS A 234 10.61 -2.90 16.99
N SER A 235 11.80 -2.69 17.50
CA SER A 235 12.03 -2.43 18.93
C SER A 235 11.98 -0.95 19.30
N LYS A 236 11.82 -0.05 18.34
CA LYS A 236 11.79 1.40 18.59
C LYS A 236 10.52 1.81 19.37
N PRO A 237 10.62 2.75 20.33
CA PRO A 237 9.45 3.17 21.13
C PRO A 237 8.27 3.65 20.29
N TRP A 238 8.53 4.46 19.25
CA TRP A 238 7.48 4.99 18.38
C TRP A 238 6.66 3.90 17.65
N VAL A 239 7.21 2.70 17.45
CA VAL A 239 6.50 1.57 16.83
C VAL A 239 5.36 1.11 17.71
N LYS A 240 5.60 1.00 19.03
CA LYS A 240 4.56 0.65 20.01
C LYS A 240 3.49 1.74 20.11
N ASP A 241 3.91 3.01 20.08
CA ASP A 241 2.99 4.15 20.14
C ASP A 241 2.12 4.21 18.88
N LEU A 242 2.69 3.96 17.70
CA LEU A 242 1.97 3.88 16.44
C LEU A 242 0.96 2.71 16.43
N GLU A 243 1.37 1.53 16.88
CA GLU A 243 0.46 0.37 17.00
C GLU A 243 -0.68 0.66 17.98
N ALA A 244 -0.37 1.26 19.14
CA ALA A 244 -1.37 1.65 20.14
C ALA A 244 -2.36 2.69 19.58
N ALA A 245 -1.90 3.64 18.76
CA ALA A 245 -2.78 4.61 18.10
C ALA A 245 -3.81 3.91 17.19
N TYR A 246 -3.38 2.93 16.39
CA TYR A 246 -4.30 2.14 15.56
C TYR A 246 -5.29 1.30 16.37
N ARG A 247 -4.88 0.81 17.56
CA ARG A 247 -5.74 0.01 18.47
C ARG A 247 -6.65 0.84 19.36
N SER A 248 -6.58 2.16 19.27
CA SER A 248 -7.32 3.05 20.18
C SER A 248 -8.83 3.13 19.86
N LYS A 249 -9.64 3.49 20.87
CA LYS A 249 -11.06 3.79 20.70
C LYS A 249 -11.27 5.02 19.81
N GLU A 250 -10.41 6.02 19.93
CA GLU A 250 -10.45 7.24 19.12
C GLU A 250 -10.32 6.88 17.62
N PHE A 251 -9.41 5.98 17.26
CA PHE A 251 -9.29 5.56 15.86
C PHE A 251 -10.48 4.70 15.39
N LEU A 252 -11.06 3.86 16.27
CA LEU A 252 -12.30 3.15 15.96
C LEU A 252 -13.46 4.12 15.67
N GLU A 253 -13.61 5.19 16.44
CA GLU A 253 -14.62 6.22 16.21
C GLU A 253 -14.43 6.91 14.85
N VAL A 254 -13.19 7.26 14.50
CA VAL A 254 -12.83 7.80 13.17
C VAL A 254 -13.18 6.79 12.07
N THR A 255 -12.87 5.50 12.27
CA THR A 255 -13.20 4.44 11.33
C THR A 255 -14.71 4.35 11.09
N ASN A 256 -15.50 4.33 12.16
CA ASN A 256 -16.95 4.24 12.09
C ASN A 256 -17.57 5.44 11.38
N LYS A 257 -17.03 6.62 11.62
CA LYS A 257 -17.57 7.88 11.09
C LYS A 257 -17.19 8.11 9.61
N HIS A 258 -15.98 7.76 9.20
CA HIS A 258 -15.43 8.20 7.92
C HIS A 258 -15.18 7.07 6.91
N PHE A 259 -15.11 5.80 7.36
CA PHE A 259 -14.73 4.66 6.52
C PHE A 259 -15.81 3.58 6.46
N ALA A 260 -17.06 4.01 6.23
CA ALA A 260 -18.20 3.10 6.06
C ALA A 260 -17.95 2.15 4.88
N GLY A 261 -18.24 0.86 5.06
CA GLY A 261 -18.03 -0.17 4.04
C GLY A 261 -16.60 -0.74 3.96
N PHE A 262 -15.68 -0.26 4.81
CA PHE A 262 -14.36 -0.88 4.94
C PHE A 262 -14.44 -2.14 5.81
N SER A 263 -13.63 -3.14 5.46
CA SER A 263 -13.40 -4.31 6.32
C SER A 263 -12.53 -3.89 7.51
N LYS A 264 -13.06 -4.03 8.72
CA LYS A 264 -12.31 -3.75 9.96
C LYS A 264 -11.42 -4.92 10.33
N PRO A 265 -10.19 -4.69 10.81
CA PRO A 265 -9.36 -5.72 11.40
C PRO A 265 -9.99 -6.31 12.68
N ASP A 266 -9.61 -7.54 13.04
CA ASP A 266 -10.18 -8.28 14.18
C ASP A 266 -10.11 -7.48 15.48
N TYR A 267 -9.01 -6.75 15.73
CA TYR A 267 -8.87 -5.93 16.93
C TYR A 267 -9.88 -4.78 17.00
N GLN A 268 -10.28 -4.19 15.88
CA GLN A 268 -11.34 -3.17 15.86
C GLN A 268 -12.73 -3.82 16.04
N GLN A 269 -12.96 -4.98 15.42
CA GLN A 269 -14.20 -5.71 15.60
C GLN A 269 -14.40 -6.12 17.07
N ALA A 270 -13.34 -6.63 17.71
CA ALA A 270 -13.36 -6.96 19.15
C ALA A 270 -13.64 -5.72 20.02
N LEU A 271 -13.02 -4.60 19.69
CA LEU A 271 -13.23 -3.33 20.41
C LEU A 271 -14.67 -2.80 20.26
N GLU A 272 -15.29 -2.96 19.09
CA GLU A 272 -16.69 -2.60 18.87
C GLU A 272 -17.67 -3.38 19.76
N VAL A 273 -17.39 -4.65 20.03
CA VAL A 273 -18.22 -5.49 20.91
C VAL A 273 -18.13 -5.03 22.37
N THR A 274 -16.96 -4.52 22.78
CA THR A 274 -16.74 -4.08 24.17
C THR A 274 -17.24 -2.67 24.47
N VAL A 275 -17.53 -1.87 23.43
CA VAL A 275 -17.98 -0.46 23.57
C VAL A 275 -19.51 -0.33 23.45
N LYS A 276 -20.21 -1.39 22.98
CA LYS A 276 -21.67 -1.50 23.00
C LYS A 276 -22.17 -2.02 24.34
#